data_995124225fbfccd2af60d3259bb37491
#
_entry.id   995124225fbfccd2af60d3259bb37491
#
_cell.length_a   1.000
_cell.length_b   1.000
_cell.length_c   1.000
_cell.angle_alpha   90.00
_cell.angle_beta   90.00
_cell.angle_gamma   90.00
#
_symmetry.space_group_name_H-M   'P 1'
#
loop_
_entity.id
_entity.type
_entity.pdbx_description
1 polymer ?
#
loop_
_entity_poly.entity_id
_entity_poly.type
_entity_poly.pdbx_seq_one_letter_code
_entity_poly.pdbx_strand_id
1 'polypeptide(L)'
;VIIQVILFALVGAGPKEITALPLWDPPWSSVGLGIGLLLGLIGAGLILLGFFSLGPNLTPFPRPRGNNTLVETGVYGLVRHPIYSGIILGAVGWACLFGSTLTLIYALILFLFFDIKSRQEEKWLTDKHPQYRAYQHRVRKLLPFIY
;
A
#
# COMPACT_ATOMS: atom_id res chain seq x y z
N VAL A 1 13.67 -6.33 -0.85
CA VAL A 1 13.00 -7.19 0.14
C VAL A 1 13.38 -6.79 1.57
N ILE A 2 14.68 -6.71 1.93
CA ILE A 2 15.15 -6.41 3.30
C ILE A 2 14.56 -5.08 3.83
N ILE A 3 14.67 -4.00 3.07
CA ILE A 3 14.11 -2.68 3.45
C ILE A 3 12.60 -2.79 3.72
N GLN A 4 11.87 -3.52 2.89
CA GLN A 4 10.44 -3.73 3.05
C GLN A 4 10.09 -4.43 4.37
N VAL A 5 10.86 -5.46 4.74
CA VAL A 5 10.69 -6.20 6.01
C VAL A 5 10.96 -5.27 7.20
N ILE A 6 12.02 -4.46 7.14
CA ILE A 6 12.34 -3.49 8.19
C ILE A 6 11.21 -2.47 8.34
N LEU A 7 10.68 -1.93 7.24
CA LEU A 7 9.56 -0.98 7.29
C LEU A 7 8.29 -1.60 7.86
N PHE A 8 7.99 -2.85 7.53
CA PHE A 8 6.86 -3.57 8.12
C PHE A 8 7.04 -3.78 9.62
N ALA A 9 8.25 -4.14 10.05
CA ALA A 9 8.56 -4.29 11.47
C ALA A 9 8.43 -2.95 12.22
N LEU A 10 8.88 -1.83 11.64
CA LEU A 10 8.73 -0.50 12.22
C LEU A 10 7.25 -0.10 12.36
N VAL A 11 6.44 -0.28 11.34
CA VAL A 11 5.01 0.03 11.40
C VAL A 11 4.30 -0.87 12.42
N GLY A 12 4.52 -2.17 12.38
CA GLY A 12 3.83 -3.13 13.23
C GLY A 12 4.29 -3.10 14.69
N ALA A 13 5.59 -3.19 14.93
CA ALA A 13 6.21 -3.41 16.24
C ALA A 13 7.16 -2.29 16.70
N GLY A 14 7.40 -1.28 15.87
CA GLY A 14 8.25 -0.13 16.24
C GLY A 14 7.64 0.72 17.37
N PRO A 15 8.43 1.61 17.98
CA PRO A 15 7.96 2.55 18.98
C PRO A 15 6.72 3.31 18.49
N LYS A 16 5.73 3.49 19.34
CA LYS A 16 4.50 4.22 19.01
C LYS A 16 4.57 5.69 19.40
N GLU A 17 5.45 6.02 20.33
CA GLU A 17 5.65 7.38 20.85
C GLU A 17 7.12 7.64 21.19
N ILE A 18 7.47 8.91 21.20
CA ILE A 18 8.69 9.45 21.78
C ILE A 18 8.31 10.73 22.52
N THR A 19 9.18 11.28 23.37
CA THR A 19 8.91 12.50 24.16
C THR A 19 8.38 13.67 23.31
N ALA A 20 8.89 13.83 22.08
CA ALA A 20 8.44 14.89 21.16
C ALA A 20 7.14 14.58 20.41
N LEU A 21 6.72 13.30 20.36
CA LEU A 21 5.53 12.82 19.65
C LEU A 21 4.78 11.84 20.55
N PRO A 22 4.02 12.33 21.55
CA PRO A 22 3.19 11.48 22.41
C PRO A 22 2.02 10.87 21.62
N LEU A 23 1.35 9.90 22.23
CA LEU A 23 0.09 9.37 21.69
C LEU A 23 -1.00 10.44 21.75
N TRP A 24 -2.00 10.27 20.89
CA TRP A 24 -3.10 11.23 20.79
C TRP A 24 -4.04 11.15 22.00
N ASP A 25 -4.41 12.29 22.54
CA ASP A 25 -5.43 12.40 23.58
C ASP A 25 -6.86 12.41 23.00
N PRO A 26 -7.88 12.08 23.81
CA PRO A 26 -9.28 12.30 23.43
C PRO A 26 -9.56 13.78 23.12
N PRO A 27 -10.41 14.12 22.14
CA PRO A 27 -11.25 13.19 21.36
C PRO A 27 -10.51 12.55 20.16
N TRP A 28 -9.28 12.97 19.85
CA TRP A 28 -8.56 12.54 18.64
C TRP A 28 -8.23 11.05 18.61
N SER A 29 -7.91 10.47 19.77
CA SER A 29 -7.69 9.01 19.88
C SER A 29 -8.95 8.21 19.55
N SER A 30 -10.14 8.67 19.97
CA SER A 30 -11.42 8.02 19.66
C SER A 30 -11.79 8.14 18.18
N VAL A 31 -11.55 9.31 17.58
CA VAL A 31 -11.73 9.53 16.13
C VAL A 31 -10.75 8.66 15.36
N GLY A 32 -9.48 8.61 15.79
CA GLY A 32 -8.44 7.77 15.22
C GLY A 32 -8.81 6.29 15.22
N LEU A 33 -9.41 5.79 16.28
CA LEU A 33 -9.88 4.40 16.37
C LEU A 33 -10.90 4.08 15.23
N GLY A 34 -11.90 4.93 15.05
CA GLY A 34 -12.91 4.75 14.00
C GLY A 34 -12.29 4.79 12.58
N ILE A 35 -11.47 5.79 12.32
CA ILE A 35 -10.76 5.93 11.03
C ILE A 35 -9.81 4.75 10.81
N GLY A 36 -9.08 4.33 11.84
CA GLY A 36 -8.13 3.23 11.78
C GLY A 36 -8.79 1.91 11.43
N LEU A 37 -9.93 1.60 12.06
CA LEU A 37 -10.73 0.41 11.71
C LEU A 37 -11.21 0.44 10.26
N LEU A 38 -11.75 1.57 9.82
CA LEU A 38 -12.24 1.74 8.45
C LEU A 38 -11.10 1.54 7.42
N LEU A 39 -9.98 2.23 7.60
CA LEU A 39 -8.82 2.11 6.70
C LEU A 39 -8.20 0.72 6.74
N GLY A 40 -8.16 0.07 7.89
CA GLY A 40 -7.70 -1.31 8.04
C GLY A 40 -8.57 -2.29 7.27
N LEU A 41 -9.89 -2.16 7.34
CA LEU A 41 -10.83 -3.02 6.60
C LEU A 41 -10.72 -2.80 5.08
N ILE A 42 -10.67 -1.55 4.63
CA ILE A 42 -10.47 -1.23 3.21
C ILE A 42 -9.11 -1.77 2.73
N GLY A 43 -8.06 -1.56 3.50
CA GLY A 43 -6.72 -2.05 3.18
C GLY A 43 -6.67 -3.57 3.07
N ALA A 44 -7.26 -4.29 4.02
CA ALA A 44 -7.36 -5.75 3.99
C ALA A 44 -8.14 -6.23 2.76
N GLY A 45 -9.25 -5.58 2.42
CA GLY A 45 -10.03 -5.87 1.22
C GLY A 45 -9.21 -5.72 -0.06
N LEU A 46 -8.47 -4.61 -0.21
CA LEU A 46 -7.60 -4.38 -1.37
C LEU A 46 -6.48 -5.42 -1.48
N ILE A 47 -5.87 -5.82 -0.36
CA ILE A 47 -4.84 -6.87 -0.34
C ILE A 47 -5.42 -8.20 -0.80
N LEU A 48 -6.54 -8.63 -0.21
CA LEU A 48 -7.17 -9.90 -0.53
C LEU A 48 -7.63 -9.95 -1.99
N LEU A 49 -8.36 -8.93 -2.45
CA LEU A 49 -8.83 -8.85 -3.84
C LEU A 49 -7.65 -8.79 -4.82
N GLY A 50 -6.62 -8.02 -4.50
CA GLY A 50 -5.40 -7.94 -5.30
C GLY A 50 -4.67 -9.28 -5.38
N PHE A 51 -4.55 -9.97 -4.26
CA PHE A 51 -3.91 -11.29 -4.18
C PHE A 51 -4.66 -12.32 -5.03
N PHE A 52 -5.98 -12.43 -4.87
CA PHE A 52 -6.77 -13.40 -5.63
C PHE A 52 -6.85 -13.05 -7.12
N SER A 53 -6.94 -11.76 -7.48
CA SER A 53 -6.97 -11.33 -8.88
C SER A 53 -5.64 -11.58 -9.59
N LEU A 54 -4.51 -11.47 -8.88
CA LEU A 54 -3.18 -11.69 -9.47
C LEU A 54 -2.87 -13.20 -9.63
N GLY A 55 -3.36 -14.04 -8.71
CA GLY A 55 -3.21 -15.49 -8.77
C GLY A 55 -1.76 -15.91 -9.03
N PRO A 56 -1.52 -16.73 -10.09
CA PRO A 56 -0.17 -17.24 -10.40
C PRO A 56 0.82 -16.15 -10.86
N ASN A 57 0.35 -14.94 -11.18
CA ASN A 57 1.20 -13.81 -11.53
C ASN A 57 1.84 -13.12 -10.30
N LEU A 58 1.42 -13.50 -9.09
CA LEU A 58 1.94 -12.93 -7.86
C LEU A 58 3.44 -13.24 -7.69
N THR A 59 4.24 -12.20 -7.47
CA THR A 59 5.66 -12.34 -7.16
C THR A 59 6.09 -11.27 -6.16
N PRO A 60 6.90 -11.60 -5.13
CA PRO A 60 7.44 -10.62 -4.20
C PRO A 60 8.53 -9.73 -4.83
N PHE A 61 9.03 -10.11 -5.99
CA PHE A 61 10.04 -9.36 -6.72
C PHE A 61 9.37 -8.37 -7.69
N PRO A 62 9.92 -7.17 -7.84
CA PRO A 62 9.34 -6.15 -8.69
C PRO A 62 9.44 -6.48 -10.20
N ARG A 63 10.23 -7.46 -10.58
CA ARG A 63 10.40 -7.87 -11.98
C ARG A 63 9.39 -8.95 -12.37
N PRO A 64 8.54 -8.72 -13.40
CA PRO A 64 7.57 -9.70 -13.88
C PRO A 64 8.25 -10.99 -14.36
N ARG A 65 7.64 -12.14 -14.08
CA ARG A 65 8.09 -13.43 -14.64
C ARG A 65 7.79 -13.51 -16.14
N GLY A 66 8.55 -14.33 -16.87
CA GLY A 66 8.54 -14.40 -18.33
C GLY A 66 7.15 -14.54 -18.99
N ASN A 67 6.23 -15.31 -18.42
CA ASN A 67 4.93 -15.65 -19.02
C ASN A 67 3.73 -14.99 -18.32
N ASN A 68 3.95 -13.90 -17.56
CA ASN A 68 2.84 -13.22 -16.88
C ASN A 68 1.93 -12.52 -17.90
N THR A 69 0.62 -12.72 -17.74
CA THR A 69 -0.41 -11.94 -18.42
C THR A 69 -0.66 -10.63 -17.67
N LEU A 70 -0.98 -9.57 -18.40
CA LEU A 70 -1.37 -8.30 -17.77
C LEU A 70 -2.79 -8.42 -17.22
N VAL A 71 -2.95 -8.17 -15.91
CA VAL A 71 -4.25 -8.16 -15.25
C VAL A 71 -4.71 -6.71 -15.10
N GLU A 72 -5.83 -6.37 -15.74
CA GLU A 72 -6.41 -5.01 -15.75
C GLU A 72 -7.84 -4.97 -15.21
N THR A 73 -8.40 -6.12 -14.80
CA THR A 73 -9.80 -6.27 -14.39
C THR A 73 -9.96 -6.39 -12.87
N GLY A 74 -11.21 -6.33 -12.41
CA GLY A 74 -11.50 -6.40 -10.98
C GLY A 74 -10.89 -5.20 -10.23
N VAL A 75 -10.24 -5.46 -9.11
CA VAL A 75 -9.57 -4.41 -8.30
C VAL A 75 -8.44 -3.71 -9.04
N TYR A 76 -7.82 -4.37 -10.06
CA TYR A 76 -6.82 -3.75 -10.93
C TYR A 76 -7.42 -2.75 -11.93
N GLY A 77 -8.74 -2.77 -12.14
CA GLY A 77 -9.46 -1.71 -12.84
C GLY A 77 -9.69 -0.46 -11.98
N LEU A 78 -9.56 -0.57 -10.66
CA LEU A 78 -9.73 0.53 -9.71
C LEU A 78 -8.40 1.22 -9.38
N VAL A 79 -7.36 0.43 -9.15
CA VAL A 79 -6.00 0.91 -8.85
C VAL A 79 -4.97 -0.10 -9.38
N ARG A 80 -3.84 0.40 -9.93
CA ARG A 80 -2.84 -0.46 -10.58
C ARG A 80 -2.04 -1.34 -9.61
N HIS A 81 -1.88 -0.90 -8.35
CA HIS A 81 -1.14 -1.64 -7.32
C HIS A 81 -2.00 -1.85 -6.05
N PRO A 82 -3.11 -2.62 -6.14
CA PRO A 82 -4.06 -2.75 -5.03
C PRO A 82 -3.44 -3.34 -3.75
N ILE A 83 -2.49 -4.26 -3.87
CA ILE A 83 -1.80 -4.83 -2.71
C ILE A 83 -0.97 -3.75 -1.99
N TYR A 84 -0.23 -2.91 -2.74
CA TYR A 84 0.54 -1.81 -2.13
C TYR A 84 -0.37 -0.75 -1.52
N SER A 85 -1.47 -0.41 -2.21
CA SER A 85 -2.50 0.49 -1.69
C SER A 85 -3.07 -0.02 -0.38
N GLY A 86 -3.41 -1.30 -0.33
CA GLY A 86 -3.94 -1.94 0.87
C GLY A 86 -2.96 -1.94 2.03
N ILE A 87 -1.67 -2.20 1.77
CA ILE A 87 -0.62 -2.15 2.80
C ILE A 87 -0.45 -0.71 3.33
N ILE A 88 -0.45 0.29 2.46
CA ILE A 88 -0.33 1.71 2.85
C ILE A 88 -1.52 2.14 3.69
N LEU A 89 -2.75 1.84 3.25
CA LEU A 89 -3.97 2.14 4.01
C LEU A 89 -4.00 1.41 5.35
N GLY A 90 -3.58 0.14 5.37
CA GLY A 90 -3.42 -0.63 6.61
C GLY A 90 -2.40 -0.02 7.57
N ALA A 91 -1.28 0.48 7.07
CA ALA A 91 -0.26 1.16 7.88
C ALA A 91 -0.76 2.48 8.48
N VAL A 92 -1.47 3.29 7.68
CA VAL A 92 -2.12 4.52 8.17
C VAL A 92 -3.23 4.17 9.17
N GLY A 93 -4.06 3.17 8.85
CA GLY A 93 -5.08 2.67 9.76
C GLY A 93 -4.51 2.20 11.09
N TRP A 94 -3.40 1.45 11.06
CA TRP A 94 -2.67 1.01 12.25
C TRP A 94 -2.17 2.18 13.10
N ALA A 95 -1.60 3.19 12.46
CA ALA A 95 -1.18 4.41 13.16
C ALA A 95 -2.35 5.14 13.84
N CYS A 96 -3.49 5.23 13.16
CA CYS A 96 -4.70 5.83 13.71
C CYS A 96 -5.29 5.02 14.88
N LEU A 97 -5.28 3.68 14.80
CA LEU A 97 -5.73 2.80 15.90
C LEU A 97 -4.97 3.05 17.20
N PHE A 98 -3.66 3.28 17.10
CA PHE A 98 -2.80 3.58 18.26
C PHE A 98 -2.71 5.07 18.59
N GLY A 99 -3.34 5.95 17.81
CA GLY A 99 -3.21 7.39 17.99
C GLY A 99 -1.74 7.88 17.90
N SER A 100 -0.97 7.31 16.98
CA SER A 100 0.48 7.47 16.92
C SER A 100 0.93 8.29 15.72
N THR A 101 1.38 9.52 15.96
CA THR A 101 2.02 10.35 14.93
C THR A 101 3.34 9.73 14.44
N LEU A 102 4.09 9.08 15.32
CA LEU A 102 5.34 8.42 14.95
C LEU A 102 5.09 7.27 13.96
N THR A 103 4.03 6.46 14.19
CA THR A 103 3.65 5.40 13.27
C THR A 103 3.13 5.95 11.93
N LEU A 104 2.48 7.11 11.91
CA LEU A 104 2.13 7.81 10.66
C LEU A 104 3.38 8.18 9.84
N ILE A 105 4.45 8.60 10.51
CA ILE A 105 5.74 8.87 9.84
C ILE A 105 6.29 7.58 9.21
N TYR A 106 6.23 6.45 9.92
CA TYR A 106 6.64 5.16 9.34
C TYR A 106 5.75 4.77 8.14
N ALA A 107 4.45 5.01 8.22
CA ALA A 107 3.52 4.78 7.11
C ALA A 107 3.83 5.68 5.89
N LEU A 108 4.22 6.93 6.11
CA LEU A 108 4.69 7.82 5.05
C LEU A 108 5.97 7.31 4.38
N ILE A 109 6.94 6.84 5.16
CA ILE A 109 8.17 6.25 4.62
C ILE A 109 7.83 4.99 3.81
N LEU A 110 6.91 4.17 4.29
CA LEU A 110 6.42 2.99 3.59
C LEU A 110 5.72 3.36 2.26
N PHE A 111 4.92 4.42 2.26
CA PHE A 111 4.31 4.96 1.03
C PHE A 111 5.37 5.36 0.01
N LEU A 112 6.39 6.14 0.41
CA LEU A 112 7.48 6.56 -0.47
C LEU A 112 8.26 5.35 -1.03
N PHE A 113 8.49 4.35 -0.19
CA PHE A 113 9.12 3.10 -0.62
C PHE A 113 8.29 2.38 -1.70
N PHE A 114 6.98 2.22 -1.50
CA PHE A 114 6.13 1.59 -2.49
C PHE A 114 5.91 2.45 -3.75
N ASP A 115 5.96 3.77 -3.61
CA ASP A 115 5.93 4.65 -4.76
C ASP A 115 7.15 4.44 -5.68
N ILE A 116 8.35 4.39 -5.10
CA ILE A 116 9.58 4.12 -5.85
C ILE A 116 9.55 2.70 -6.45
N LYS A 117 9.17 1.71 -5.65
CA LYS A 117 9.09 0.31 -6.07
C LYS A 117 8.12 0.12 -7.23
N SER A 118 6.92 0.69 -7.14
CA SER A 118 5.91 0.62 -8.19
C SER A 118 6.34 1.32 -9.47
N ARG A 119 7.06 2.46 -9.41
CA ARG A 119 7.64 3.11 -10.60
C ARG A 119 8.59 2.18 -11.34
N GLN A 120 9.41 1.43 -10.61
CA GLN A 120 10.33 0.49 -11.21
C GLN A 120 9.59 -0.71 -11.85
N GLU A 121 8.56 -1.24 -11.18
CA GLU A 121 7.70 -2.29 -11.75
C GLU A 121 6.99 -1.83 -13.02
N GLU A 122 6.43 -0.61 -13.02
CA GLU A 122 5.73 -0.06 -14.18
C GLU A 122 6.65 0.14 -15.40
N LYS A 123 7.93 0.46 -15.19
CA LYS A 123 8.90 0.49 -16.29
C LYS A 123 9.02 -0.89 -16.95
N TRP A 124 9.23 -1.93 -16.15
CA TRP A 124 9.34 -3.30 -16.68
C TRP A 124 8.06 -3.82 -17.31
N LEU A 125 6.90 -3.44 -16.75
CA LEU A 125 5.60 -3.78 -17.34
C LEU A 125 5.38 -3.06 -18.67
N THR A 126 5.78 -1.81 -18.80
CA THR A 126 5.69 -1.05 -20.04
C THR A 126 6.58 -1.64 -21.13
N ASP A 127 7.80 -2.07 -20.76
CA ASP A 127 8.73 -2.70 -21.70
C ASP A 127 8.21 -4.06 -22.19
N LYS A 128 7.52 -4.80 -21.30
CA LYS A 128 7.01 -6.14 -21.60
C LYS A 128 5.64 -6.15 -22.28
N HIS A 129 4.76 -5.21 -21.93
CA HIS A 129 3.39 -5.11 -22.39
C HIS A 129 3.12 -3.75 -23.03
N PRO A 130 3.16 -3.62 -24.37
CA PRO A 130 2.94 -2.34 -25.07
C PRO A 130 1.62 -1.64 -24.69
N GLN A 131 0.56 -2.44 -24.39
CA GLN A 131 -0.75 -1.93 -23.96
C GLN A 131 -0.74 -1.33 -22.54
N TYR A 132 0.31 -1.54 -21.74
CA TYR A 132 0.39 -1.05 -20.36
C TYR A 132 0.27 0.47 -20.26
N ARG A 133 0.77 1.22 -21.24
CA ARG A 133 0.64 2.69 -21.29
C ARG A 133 -0.82 3.14 -21.34
N ALA A 134 -1.67 2.48 -22.12
CA ALA A 134 -3.10 2.77 -22.18
C ALA A 134 -3.79 2.48 -20.83
N TYR A 135 -3.38 1.42 -20.15
CA TYR A 135 -3.83 1.09 -18.80
C TYR A 135 -3.42 2.17 -17.77
N GLN A 136 -2.16 2.66 -17.82
CA GLN A 136 -1.69 3.74 -16.95
C GLN A 136 -2.50 5.04 -17.09
N HIS A 137 -3.00 5.35 -18.28
CA HIS A 137 -3.84 6.54 -18.50
C HIS A 137 -5.25 6.40 -17.92
N ARG A 138 -5.77 5.17 -17.82
CA ARG A 138 -7.13 4.90 -17.35
C ARG A 138 -7.25 4.69 -15.86
N VAL A 139 -6.22 4.10 -15.24
CA VAL A 139 -6.29 3.64 -13.85
C VAL A 139 -5.22 4.31 -13.01
N ARG A 140 -5.56 4.73 -11.79
CA ARG A 140 -4.64 5.37 -10.85
C ARG A 140 -3.64 4.36 -10.26
N LYS A 141 -2.53 4.88 -9.74
CA LYS A 141 -1.38 4.06 -9.34
C LYS A 141 -1.56 3.39 -7.97
N LEU A 142 -1.68 4.18 -6.91
CA LEU A 142 -1.66 3.72 -5.52
C LEU A 142 -2.89 4.14 -4.71
N LEU A 143 -3.44 5.31 -4.98
CA LEU A 143 -4.62 5.80 -4.28
C LEU A 143 -5.78 5.86 -5.27
N PRO A 144 -6.85 5.06 -5.09
CA PRO A 144 -8.00 5.07 -5.98
C PRO A 144 -8.52 6.50 -6.17
N PHE A 145 -8.76 6.88 -7.41
CA PHE A 145 -9.28 8.20 -7.84
C PHE A 145 -8.33 9.40 -7.63
N ILE A 146 -7.23 9.26 -6.88
CA ILE A 146 -6.33 10.38 -6.52
C ILE A 146 -4.98 10.25 -7.22
N TYR A 147 -4.25 9.18 -6.96
CA TYR A 147 -2.85 9.02 -7.39
C TYR A 147 -2.53 7.62 -7.91
#